data_933f561a4a7d0e76652b852caaeedb26
#
_entry.id   933f561a4a7d0e76652b852caaeedb26
#
_cell.length_a   1.000
_cell.length_b   1.000
_cell.length_c   1.000
_cell.angle_alpha   90.00
_cell.angle_beta   90.00
_cell.angle_gamma   90.00
#
_symmetry.space_group_name_H-M   'P 1'
#
loop_
_entity.id
_entity.type
_entity.pdbx_description
1 polymer ?
#
loop_
_entity_poly.entity_id
_entity_poly.type
_entity_poly.pdbx_seq_one_letter_code
_entity_poly.pdbx_strand_id
1 'polypeptide(L)'
;MSLTIIDPEEAKRTALEIMEEKGVEVLLYVFCTDVVKEGDDVKGVIIESKAGREAILARTVIDCTGDGDVAFRAGVECRKGDAEGGMQPPTLMFCMKGVDVQRLRDAIVGHPDVYDMDVMPPEQFRTGKFITVGLRTQIRQCRYRSAK
;
A
#
# COMPACT_ATOMS: atom_id res chain seq x y z
N MET A 1 -8.65 -16.62 -2.55
CA MET A 1 -8.46 -15.20 -2.15
C MET A 1 -9.55 -14.38 -2.81
N SER A 2 -10.30 -13.57 -2.07
CA SER A 2 -11.33 -12.70 -2.64
C SER A 2 -10.78 -11.30 -2.77
N LEU A 3 -10.83 -10.72 -3.96
CA LEU A 3 -10.42 -9.33 -4.22
C LEU A 3 -11.67 -8.49 -4.47
N THR A 4 -11.84 -7.43 -3.71
CA THR A 4 -12.90 -6.45 -3.91
C THR A 4 -12.32 -5.24 -4.62
N ILE A 5 -12.90 -4.90 -5.77
CA ILE A 5 -12.52 -3.71 -6.53
C ILE A 5 -13.33 -2.53 -5.97
N ILE A 6 -12.62 -1.52 -5.50
CA ILE A 6 -13.20 -0.29 -4.96
C ILE A 6 -12.79 0.92 -5.82
N ASP A 7 -13.60 1.95 -5.82
CA ASP A 7 -13.20 3.26 -6.32
C ASP A 7 -12.33 3.95 -5.25
N PRO A 8 -11.09 4.31 -5.54
CA PRO A 8 -10.18 4.87 -4.53
C PRO A 8 -10.61 6.23 -4.02
N GLU A 9 -11.30 7.05 -4.82
CA GLU A 9 -11.78 8.35 -4.37
C GLU A 9 -13.00 8.21 -3.44
N GLU A 10 -13.92 7.29 -3.75
CA GLU A 10 -15.03 6.95 -2.86
C GLU A 10 -14.53 6.34 -1.54
N ALA A 11 -13.51 5.51 -1.59
CA ALA A 11 -12.91 4.94 -0.37
C ALA A 11 -12.30 6.02 0.54
N LYS A 12 -11.60 7.00 -0.04
CA LYS A 12 -11.05 8.15 0.72
C LYS A 12 -12.16 8.98 1.35
N ARG A 13 -13.20 9.31 0.57
CA ARG A 13 -14.35 10.09 1.04
C ARG A 13 -15.04 9.38 2.20
N THR A 14 -15.37 8.11 2.03
CA THR A 14 -16.05 7.32 3.07
C THR A 14 -15.20 7.21 4.34
N ALA A 15 -13.87 7.03 4.21
CA ALA A 15 -12.98 6.97 5.36
C ALA A 15 -12.99 8.29 6.15
N LEU A 16 -12.94 9.43 5.46
CA LEU A 16 -13.02 10.75 6.12
C LEU A 16 -14.37 11.00 6.78
N GLU A 17 -15.47 10.65 6.13
CA GLU A 17 -16.83 10.74 6.70
C GLU A 17 -16.95 9.93 7.99
N ILE A 18 -16.43 8.69 8.02
CA ILE A 18 -16.44 7.86 9.23
C ILE A 18 -15.63 8.51 10.36
N MET A 19 -14.47 9.09 10.05
CA MET A 19 -13.67 9.78 11.06
C MET A 19 -14.40 11.00 11.62
N GLU A 20 -15.01 11.80 10.77
CA GLU A 20 -15.79 12.97 11.17
C GLU A 20 -16.99 12.58 12.04
N GLU A 21 -17.78 11.58 11.64
CA GLU A 21 -18.91 11.04 12.41
C GLU A 21 -18.50 10.55 13.81
N LYS A 22 -17.28 10.06 13.95
CA LYS A 22 -16.72 9.58 15.23
C LYS A 22 -16.04 10.68 16.04
N GLY A 23 -15.97 11.90 15.52
CA GLY A 23 -15.30 13.02 16.18
C GLY A 23 -13.79 12.84 16.26
N VAL A 24 -13.19 12.12 15.31
CA VAL A 24 -11.74 11.92 15.23
C VAL A 24 -11.11 13.11 14.54
N GLU A 25 -10.13 13.72 15.17
CA GLU A 25 -9.29 14.74 14.54
C GLU A 25 -8.28 14.07 13.59
N VAL A 26 -8.35 14.38 12.31
CA VAL A 26 -7.50 13.80 11.27
C VAL A 26 -6.42 14.80 10.86
N LEU A 27 -5.18 14.44 11.05
CA LEU A 27 -4.03 15.22 10.59
C LEU A 27 -3.51 14.62 9.26
N LEU A 28 -3.60 15.39 8.19
CA LEU A 28 -3.08 15.01 6.88
C LEU A 28 -1.73 15.69 6.61
N TYR A 29 -0.95 15.11 5.69
CA TYR A 29 0.36 15.63 5.30
C TYR A 29 1.37 15.75 6.44
N VAL A 30 1.27 14.84 7.41
CA VAL A 30 2.22 14.68 8.48
C VAL A 30 2.96 13.36 8.36
N PHE A 31 4.20 13.34 8.80
CA PHE A 31 5.03 12.15 8.84
C PHE A 31 5.40 11.85 10.28
N CYS A 32 5.09 10.66 10.78
CA CYS A 32 5.51 10.24 12.11
C CYS A 32 6.99 9.85 12.07
N THR A 33 7.82 10.61 12.79
CA THR A 33 9.29 10.49 12.71
C THR A 33 9.90 9.83 13.92
N ASP A 34 9.24 9.89 15.08
CA ASP A 34 9.77 9.35 16.32
C ASP A 34 8.67 9.17 17.37
N VAL A 35 9.03 8.71 18.55
CA VAL A 35 8.14 8.53 19.70
C VAL A 35 8.62 9.35 20.90
N VAL A 36 7.68 9.79 21.73
CA VAL A 36 7.97 10.37 23.04
C VAL A 36 7.87 9.25 24.07
N LYS A 37 8.96 8.98 24.79
CA LYS A 37 9.05 7.91 25.81
C LYS A 37 9.48 8.43 27.17
N GLU A 38 8.97 7.78 28.21
CA GLU A 38 9.47 7.87 29.57
C GLU A 38 9.74 6.44 30.07
N GLY A 39 11.00 6.03 30.10
CA GLY A 39 11.34 4.63 30.33
C GLY A 39 10.79 3.74 29.21
N ASP A 40 9.95 2.77 29.55
CA ASP A 40 9.28 1.88 28.59
C ASP A 40 7.90 2.37 28.16
N ASP A 41 7.40 3.44 28.78
CA ASP A 41 6.10 4.02 28.46
C ASP A 41 6.16 4.93 27.23
N VAL A 42 5.35 4.67 26.22
CA VAL A 42 5.13 5.59 25.11
C VAL A 42 4.11 6.63 25.53
N LYS A 43 4.52 7.91 25.53
CA LYS A 43 3.70 9.07 25.92
C LYS A 43 3.16 9.84 24.72
N GLY A 44 3.57 9.50 23.52
CA GLY A 44 3.13 10.19 22.31
C GLY A 44 4.02 9.90 21.13
N VAL A 45 3.81 10.68 20.08
CA VAL A 45 4.59 10.58 18.83
C VAL A 45 5.15 11.94 18.44
N ILE A 46 6.25 11.93 17.71
CA ILE A 46 6.82 13.11 17.07
C ILE A 46 6.45 13.08 15.59
N ILE A 47 5.86 14.15 15.14
CA ILE A 47 5.48 14.34 13.74
C ILE A 47 6.31 15.44 13.09
N GLU A 48 6.48 15.32 11.79
CA GLU A 48 7.06 16.35 10.94
C GLU A 48 6.01 16.76 9.90
N SER A 49 5.83 18.06 9.74
CA SER A 49 4.92 18.65 8.77
C SER A 49 5.56 19.87 8.12
N LYS A 50 4.85 20.52 7.22
CA LYS A 50 5.29 21.80 6.66
C LYS A 50 5.37 22.90 7.72
N ALA A 51 4.65 22.78 8.82
CA ALA A 51 4.72 23.71 9.95
C ALA A 51 5.94 23.46 10.85
N GLY A 52 6.61 22.34 10.68
CA GLY A 52 7.78 21.94 11.48
C GLY A 52 7.55 20.65 12.25
N ARG A 53 8.41 20.44 13.24
CA ARG A 53 8.40 19.27 14.12
C ARG A 53 7.59 19.57 15.37
N GLU A 54 6.66 18.66 15.69
CA GLU A 54 5.75 18.78 16.81
C GLU A 54 5.61 17.45 17.54
N ALA A 55 5.25 17.48 18.82
CA ALA A 55 4.94 16.32 19.62
C ALA A 55 3.43 16.24 19.88
N ILE A 56 2.83 15.09 19.61
CA ILE A 56 1.44 14.79 19.99
C ILE A 56 1.49 13.84 21.17
N LEU A 57 1.07 14.33 22.34
CA LEU A 57 1.03 13.53 23.55
C LEU A 57 -0.31 12.77 23.64
N ALA A 58 -0.25 11.52 24.08
CA ALA A 58 -1.40 10.65 24.22
C ALA A 58 -1.23 9.67 25.37
N ARG A 59 -2.33 9.27 25.99
CA ARG A 59 -2.34 8.19 26.99
C ARG A 59 -2.17 6.81 26.37
N THR A 60 -2.59 6.66 25.13
CA THR A 60 -2.48 5.40 24.37
C THR A 60 -2.14 5.74 22.93
N VAL A 61 -1.19 5.04 22.37
CA VAL A 61 -0.79 5.15 20.97
C VAL A 61 -1.09 3.81 20.29
N ILE A 62 -1.82 3.86 19.17
CA ILE A 62 -2.10 2.69 18.33
C ILE A 62 -1.30 2.85 17.04
N ASP A 63 -0.36 1.94 16.82
CA ASP A 63 0.45 1.91 15.60
C ASP A 63 -0.30 1.20 14.47
N CYS A 64 -0.74 1.97 13.49
CA CYS A 64 -1.35 1.48 12.25
C CYS A 64 -0.47 1.80 11.04
N THR A 65 0.82 2.06 11.23
CA THR A 65 1.77 2.24 10.12
C THR A 65 1.98 0.94 9.36
N GLY A 66 2.38 1.04 8.10
CA GLY A 66 2.55 -0.13 7.25
C GLY A 66 3.62 -1.11 7.73
N ASP A 67 4.64 -0.61 8.40
CA ASP A 67 5.81 -1.39 8.83
C ASP A 67 6.02 -1.43 10.36
N GLY A 68 5.06 -0.93 11.14
CA GLY A 68 5.19 -0.86 12.60
C GLY A 68 6.23 0.16 13.06
N ASP A 69 6.31 1.29 12.36
CA ASP A 69 7.34 2.31 12.56
C ASP A 69 7.35 2.89 13.98
N VAL A 70 6.19 3.09 14.57
CA VAL A 70 6.05 3.61 15.94
C VAL A 70 6.51 2.57 16.95
N ALA A 71 6.07 1.32 16.80
CA ALA A 71 6.47 0.21 17.66
C ALA A 71 7.99 -0.02 17.60
N PHE A 72 8.57 -0.02 16.40
CA PHE A 72 10.01 -0.15 16.20
C PHE A 72 10.79 0.97 16.90
N ARG A 73 10.38 2.23 16.75
CA ARG A 73 11.01 3.38 17.39
C ARG A 73 10.81 3.38 18.92
N ALA A 74 9.72 2.80 19.38
CA ALA A 74 9.49 2.58 20.81
C ALA A 74 10.43 1.52 21.42
N GLY A 75 11.14 0.74 20.59
CA GLY A 75 12.05 -0.30 21.03
C GLY A 75 11.39 -1.66 21.22
N VAL A 76 10.19 -1.84 20.65
CA VAL A 76 9.52 -3.15 20.63
C VAL A 76 10.29 -4.09 19.72
N GLU A 77 10.48 -5.34 20.16
CA GLU A 77 11.11 -6.36 19.33
C GLU A 77 10.24 -6.65 18.09
N CYS A 78 10.80 -6.45 16.92
CA CYS A 78 10.13 -6.65 15.63
C CYS A 78 10.79 -7.81 14.87
N ARG A 79 9.97 -8.68 14.29
CA ARG A 79 10.45 -9.69 13.36
C ARG A 79 10.43 -9.12 11.93
N LYS A 80 11.50 -9.36 11.19
CA LYS A 80 11.63 -8.93 9.81
C LYS A 80 12.00 -10.10 8.91
N GLY A 81 11.14 -10.39 7.96
CA GLY A 81 11.31 -11.52 7.05
C GLY A 81 10.96 -12.88 7.68
N ASP A 82 11.23 -13.93 6.93
CA ASP A 82 11.13 -15.32 7.36
C ASP A 82 12.41 -15.78 8.10
N ALA A 83 12.48 -17.05 8.44
CA ALA A 83 13.63 -17.64 9.14
C ALA A 83 14.93 -17.57 8.34
N GLU A 84 14.83 -17.51 7.02
CA GLU A 84 15.93 -17.42 6.06
C GLU A 84 16.26 -15.95 5.68
N GLY A 85 15.54 -14.97 6.26
CA GLY A 85 15.70 -13.54 5.97
C GLY A 85 14.99 -13.09 4.69
N GLY A 86 14.17 -13.94 4.09
CA GLY A 86 13.35 -13.62 2.92
C GLY A 86 12.25 -12.61 3.25
N MET A 87 12.11 -11.60 2.41
CA MET A 87 11.07 -10.56 2.52
C MET A 87 10.03 -10.73 1.43
N GLN A 88 8.80 -10.26 1.71
CA GLN A 88 7.80 -10.14 0.67
C GLN A 88 8.33 -9.28 -0.48
N PRO A 89 8.16 -9.70 -1.75
CA PRO A 89 8.63 -8.91 -2.88
C PRO A 89 7.99 -7.52 -2.90
N PRO A 90 8.76 -6.45 -3.15
CA PRO A 90 8.21 -5.12 -3.29
C PRO A 90 7.35 -5.04 -4.55
N THR A 91 6.32 -4.21 -4.50
CA THR A 91 5.40 -3.99 -5.61
C THR A 91 5.37 -2.53 -5.99
N LEU A 92 5.48 -2.24 -7.29
CA LEU A 92 5.23 -0.92 -7.84
C LEU A 92 3.87 -0.92 -8.53
N MET A 93 2.95 -0.07 -8.07
CA MET A 93 1.64 0.12 -8.69
C MET A 93 1.61 1.44 -9.45
N PHE A 94 0.98 1.43 -10.62
CA PHE A 94 0.82 2.63 -11.45
C PHE A 94 -0.49 2.56 -12.24
N CYS A 95 -0.99 3.72 -12.65
CA CYS A 95 -2.18 3.84 -13.48
C CYS A 95 -1.82 4.21 -14.90
N MET A 96 -2.52 3.62 -15.86
CA MET A 96 -2.40 3.96 -17.27
C MET A 96 -3.72 4.50 -17.82
N LYS A 97 -3.63 5.47 -18.73
CA LYS A 97 -4.77 6.00 -19.49
C LYS A 97 -4.70 5.54 -20.94
N GLY A 98 -5.87 5.52 -21.61
CA GLY A 98 -5.96 5.21 -23.04
C GLY A 98 -5.71 3.74 -23.35
N VAL A 99 -5.90 2.85 -22.39
CA VAL A 99 -5.76 1.40 -22.60
C VAL A 99 -6.99 0.88 -23.33
N ASP A 100 -6.77 0.19 -24.46
CA ASP A 100 -7.79 -0.63 -25.10
C ASP A 100 -8.03 -1.88 -24.25
N VAL A 101 -9.10 -1.84 -23.46
CA VAL A 101 -9.42 -2.88 -22.49
C VAL A 101 -9.71 -4.22 -23.18
N GLN A 102 -10.33 -4.20 -24.36
CA GLN A 102 -10.62 -5.45 -25.09
C GLN A 102 -9.32 -6.10 -25.59
N ARG A 103 -8.46 -5.32 -26.21
CA ARG A 103 -7.15 -5.78 -26.67
C ARG A 103 -6.27 -6.29 -25.52
N LEU A 104 -6.36 -5.62 -24.37
CA LEU A 104 -5.64 -6.07 -23.16
C LEU A 104 -6.18 -7.42 -22.67
N ARG A 105 -7.51 -7.60 -22.63
CA ARG A 105 -8.13 -8.88 -22.27
C ARG A 105 -7.70 -10.02 -23.20
N ASP A 106 -7.72 -9.76 -24.50
CA ASP A 106 -7.32 -10.76 -25.51
C ASP A 106 -5.83 -11.13 -25.34
N ALA A 107 -4.97 -10.16 -25.03
CA ALA A 107 -3.58 -10.40 -24.75
C ALA A 107 -3.35 -11.22 -23.47
N ILE A 108 -4.10 -10.94 -22.39
CA ILE A 108 -4.04 -11.70 -21.14
C ILE A 108 -4.45 -13.16 -21.38
N VAL A 109 -5.55 -13.38 -22.06
CA VAL A 109 -6.04 -14.74 -22.37
C VAL A 109 -5.09 -15.49 -23.31
N GLY A 110 -4.49 -14.78 -24.26
CA GLY A 110 -3.56 -15.37 -25.24
C GLY A 110 -2.17 -15.69 -24.68
N HIS A 111 -1.78 -15.05 -23.57
CA HIS A 111 -0.44 -15.19 -22.98
C HIS A 111 -0.51 -15.38 -21.46
N PRO A 112 -1.11 -16.46 -20.95
CA PRO A 112 -1.32 -16.70 -19.53
C PRO A 112 0.00 -16.79 -18.74
N ASP A 113 1.07 -17.24 -19.37
CA ASP A 113 2.43 -17.33 -18.83
C ASP A 113 3.07 -15.96 -18.53
N VAL A 114 2.63 -14.92 -19.23
CA VAL A 114 3.12 -13.54 -19.03
C VAL A 114 2.43 -12.85 -17.86
N TYR A 115 1.16 -13.19 -17.62
CA TYR A 115 0.27 -12.49 -16.70
C TYR A 115 -0.01 -13.23 -15.38
N ASP A 116 0.75 -14.28 -15.06
CA ASP A 116 0.58 -15.07 -13.82
C ASP A 116 -0.91 -15.47 -13.58
N MET A 117 -1.56 -16.01 -14.60
CA MET A 117 -3.00 -16.32 -14.60
C MET A 117 -3.40 -17.40 -13.60
N ASP A 118 -2.46 -18.08 -12.96
CA ASP A 118 -2.73 -19.06 -11.89
C ASP A 118 -3.49 -18.46 -10.70
N VAL A 119 -3.48 -17.13 -10.58
CA VAL A 119 -4.09 -16.41 -9.46
C VAL A 119 -5.55 -16.04 -9.71
N MET A 120 -6.00 -15.97 -10.98
CA MET A 120 -7.35 -15.50 -11.30
C MET A 120 -7.92 -16.17 -12.55
N PRO A 121 -9.12 -16.80 -12.48
CA PRO A 121 -9.73 -17.49 -13.63
C PRO A 121 -9.99 -16.53 -14.80
N PRO A 122 -9.76 -16.94 -16.04
CA PRO A 122 -9.97 -16.11 -17.24
C PRO A 122 -11.37 -15.52 -17.38
N GLU A 123 -12.37 -16.16 -16.80
CA GLU A 123 -13.78 -15.75 -16.86
C GLU A 123 -14.05 -14.44 -16.11
N GLN A 124 -13.30 -14.14 -15.07
CA GLN A 124 -13.42 -12.89 -14.34
C GLN A 124 -12.98 -11.67 -15.15
N PHE A 125 -12.16 -11.86 -16.18
CA PHE A 125 -11.74 -10.78 -17.08
C PHE A 125 -12.80 -10.39 -18.12
N ARG A 126 -13.84 -11.20 -18.30
CA ARG A 126 -14.85 -10.96 -19.34
C ARG A 126 -15.87 -9.89 -18.98
N THR A 127 -16.14 -9.65 -17.72
CA THR A 127 -17.35 -8.95 -17.27
C THR A 127 -17.19 -7.75 -16.38
N GLY A 128 -15.97 -7.28 -16.08
CA GLY A 128 -15.85 -6.18 -15.11
C GLY A 128 -14.50 -5.49 -15.04
N LYS A 129 -14.34 -4.69 -14.01
CA LYS A 129 -13.05 -4.14 -13.60
C LYS A 129 -12.14 -5.28 -13.15
N PHE A 130 -10.88 -5.27 -13.54
CA PHE A 130 -9.93 -6.32 -13.19
C PHE A 130 -8.59 -5.72 -12.79
N ILE A 131 -7.84 -6.48 -12.02
CA ILE A 131 -6.46 -6.21 -11.66
C ILE A 131 -5.62 -7.30 -12.34
N THR A 132 -4.57 -6.92 -13.02
CA THR A 132 -3.59 -7.85 -13.56
C THR A 132 -2.36 -7.88 -12.66
N VAL A 133 -1.82 -9.06 -12.45
CA VAL A 133 -0.51 -9.28 -11.86
C VAL A 133 0.35 -9.99 -12.91
N GLY A 134 1.65 -9.75 -12.89
CA GLY A 134 2.55 -10.41 -13.84
C GLY A 134 3.61 -9.47 -14.41
N LEU A 135 3.99 -9.67 -15.64
CA LEU A 135 5.07 -8.96 -16.33
C LEU A 135 6.45 -9.13 -15.65
N ARG A 136 6.63 -10.14 -14.79
CA ARG A 136 7.87 -10.39 -14.06
C ARG A 136 9.06 -10.57 -14.98
N THR A 137 8.87 -11.34 -16.05
CA THR A 137 9.93 -11.61 -17.02
C THR A 137 10.29 -10.35 -17.79
N GLN A 138 9.30 -9.57 -18.22
CA GLN A 138 9.49 -8.32 -18.95
C GLN A 138 10.19 -7.28 -18.07
N ILE A 139 9.79 -7.17 -16.80
CA ILE A 139 10.41 -6.27 -15.82
C ILE A 139 11.86 -6.70 -15.55
N ARG A 140 12.13 -7.99 -15.36
CA ARG A 140 13.50 -8.51 -15.15
C ARG A 140 14.40 -8.36 -16.37
N GLN A 141 13.82 -8.45 -17.55
CA GLN A 141 14.55 -8.26 -18.81
C GLN A 141 14.75 -6.80 -19.16
N CYS A 142 14.13 -5.87 -18.40
CA CYS A 142 14.07 -4.41 -18.58
C CYS A 142 14.93 -3.91 -19.76
N ARG A 143 14.45 -4.10 -20.95
CA ARG A 143 15.01 -3.42 -22.13
C ARG A 143 14.30 -2.10 -22.26
N TYR A 144 14.71 -1.14 -21.47
CA TYR A 144 14.36 0.26 -21.69
C TYR A 144 14.88 0.65 -23.08
N ARG A 145 14.04 0.57 -24.06
CA ARG A 145 14.26 1.36 -25.29
C ARG A 145 13.80 2.77 -24.96
N SER A 146 14.76 3.64 -24.66
CA SER A 146 14.48 5.07 -24.73
C SER A 146 13.86 5.34 -26.09
N ALA A 147 12.61 5.77 -26.12
CA ALA A 147 12.03 6.34 -27.33
C ALA A 147 12.90 7.56 -27.70
N LYS A 148 13.51 7.49 -28.89
CA LYS A 148 14.11 8.66 -29.55
C LYS A 148 12.97 9.51 -30.11
#